data_7cf29ff2edb76e6f0674ca56042583d3
#
_entry.id   7cf29ff2edb76e6f0674ca56042583d3
#
_cell.length_a   1.000
_cell.length_b   1.000
_cell.length_c   1.000
_cell.angle_alpha   90.00
_cell.angle_beta   90.00
_cell.angle_gamma   90.00
#
_symmetry.space_group_name_H-M   'P 1'
#
loop_
_entity.id
_entity.type
_entity.pdbx_description
1 polymer ?
#
loop_
_entity_poly.entity_id
_entity_poly.type
_entity_poly.pdbx_seq_one_letter_code
_entity_poly.pdbx_strand_id
1 'polypeptide(L)'
;MRDFERKEMRKTGFHDREREINEIMNILNTEPTLITFIYGPINSGKTELINHLAKQLPENYVVFNVNLRGKFVSDYRDFVRALFKIEREKTYKDIIRKISEVSVKALNFVGIPVTEDILNLLFKERTYEDVFEFLEDYFMKIGENKNSVLILDELQVIKDVKVDELLIYKLFNFFIRLTKELHLCHVFAITSDSLFVERIYKEAMLQGRCRYLFVDDFDYETAIAFLNKYKFGEKEREMVWEYVGGKPVYLVELANAKMNGKDIEEEVKKLLKIRTNQILSIFDEISLRKVEYSEEAIIEEFKRFENEEIIQYDRMNKEKIFLVERNILFIDPIQRTVKPQSKLDLLAIRNVLKCERKK
;
A
#
# COMPACT_ATOMS: atom_id res chain seq x y z
N MET A 1 26.85 27.35 -24.56
CA MET A 1 26.20 26.10 -24.11
C MET A 1 26.70 25.83 -22.69
N ARG A 2 25.88 25.96 -21.67
CA ARG A 2 26.27 25.62 -20.29
C ARG A 2 26.08 24.13 -20.14
N ASP A 3 27.16 23.40 -19.88
CA ASP A 3 27.13 22.00 -19.47
C ASP A 3 26.31 21.89 -18.18
N PHE A 4 25.09 21.36 -18.31
CA PHE A 4 24.36 20.86 -17.16
C PHE A 4 25.02 19.55 -16.74
N GLU A 5 26.06 19.59 -15.91
CA GLU A 5 26.48 18.43 -15.14
C GLU A 5 25.22 17.88 -14.41
N ARG A 6 24.79 16.66 -14.79
CA ARG A 6 23.77 15.94 -14.05
C ARG A 6 24.34 15.66 -12.66
N LYS A 7 24.06 16.54 -11.70
CA LYS A 7 24.25 16.22 -10.27
C LYS A 7 23.54 14.90 -10.03
N GLU A 8 24.27 13.90 -9.55
CA GLU A 8 23.66 12.66 -9.07
C GLU A 8 22.50 13.00 -8.13
N MET A 9 21.30 12.52 -8.46
CA MET A 9 20.13 12.75 -7.62
C MET A 9 20.36 12.06 -6.28
N ARG A 10 20.45 12.83 -5.21
CA ARG A 10 20.54 12.30 -3.85
C ARG A 10 19.22 11.60 -3.52
N LYS A 11 19.26 10.28 -3.38
CA LYS A 11 18.10 9.49 -2.95
C LYS A 11 18.15 9.30 -1.46
N THR A 12 17.02 9.53 -0.79
CA THR A 12 16.82 9.06 0.58
C THR A 12 16.76 7.53 0.53
N GLY A 13 17.67 6.86 1.26
CA GLY A 13 17.71 5.39 1.31
C GLY A 13 16.57 4.83 2.15
N PHE A 14 16.29 3.53 1.97
CA PHE A 14 15.40 2.78 2.86
C PHE A 14 15.89 2.89 4.31
N HIS A 15 14.95 2.99 5.25
CA HIS A 15 15.26 3.16 6.66
C HIS A 15 14.35 2.30 7.51
N ASP A 16 14.97 1.53 8.41
CA ASP A 16 14.33 0.67 9.40
C ASP A 16 13.35 -0.39 8.81
N ARG A 17 12.31 -0.75 9.53
CA ARG A 17 11.33 -1.80 9.23
C ARG A 17 11.83 -3.22 9.52
N GLU A 18 12.82 -3.35 10.38
CA GLU A 18 13.40 -4.65 10.72
C GLU A 18 12.37 -5.61 11.32
N ARG A 19 11.41 -5.08 12.09
CA ARG A 19 10.32 -5.86 12.67
C ARG A 19 9.41 -6.44 11.59
N GLU A 20 8.94 -5.61 10.68
CA GLU A 20 8.05 -6.03 9.59
C GLU A 20 8.78 -6.94 8.60
N ILE A 21 10.06 -6.66 8.31
CA ILE A 21 10.91 -7.52 7.48
C ILE A 21 11.06 -8.89 8.11
N ASN A 22 11.37 -8.98 9.39
CA ASN A 22 11.52 -10.26 10.11
C ASN A 22 10.20 -11.04 10.13
N GLU A 23 9.07 -10.37 10.33
CA GLU A 23 7.76 -11.02 10.29
C GLU A 23 7.45 -11.60 8.89
N ILE A 24 7.72 -10.85 7.82
CA ILE A 24 7.53 -11.35 6.45
C ILE A 24 8.53 -12.48 6.14
N MET A 25 9.77 -12.38 6.57
CA MET A 25 10.76 -13.46 6.40
C MET A 25 10.34 -14.74 7.14
N ASN A 26 9.79 -14.63 8.34
CA ASN A 26 9.24 -15.78 9.06
C ASN A 26 8.08 -16.44 8.31
N ILE A 27 7.22 -15.64 7.66
CA ILE A 27 6.14 -16.14 6.79
C ILE A 27 6.75 -16.89 5.60
N LEU A 28 7.72 -16.31 4.92
CA LEU A 28 8.34 -16.86 3.73
C LEU A 28 9.13 -18.15 4.01
N ASN A 29 9.68 -18.30 5.21
CA ASN A 29 10.40 -19.50 5.62
C ASN A 29 9.50 -20.71 5.99
N THR A 30 8.20 -20.54 5.89
CA THR A 30 7.21 -21.60 6.09
C THR A 30 6.51 -21.92 4.78
N GLU A 31 5.79 -23.04 4.73
CA GLU A 31 4.93 -23.37 3.61
C GLU A 31 3.80 -22.33 3.43
N PRO A 32 3.42 -21.95 2.19
CA PRO A 32 2.29 -21.07 1.97
C PRO A 32 0.99 -21.65 2.52
N THR A 33 0.34 -20.96 3.45
CA THR A 33 -0.91 -21.45 4.08
C THR A 33 -2.01 -20.42 4.12
N LEU A 34 -1.66 -19.14 4.16
CA LEU A 34 -2.60 -18.04 4.29
C LEU A 34 -2.26 -16.90 3.29
N ILE A 35 -3.28 -16.19 2.85
CA ILE A 35 -3.10 -14.92 2.17
C ILE A 35 -2.63 -13.89 3.21
N THR A 36 -1.58 -13.14 2.91
CA THR A 36 -1.09 -12.07 3.80
C THR A 36 -1.51 -10.70 3.27
N PHE A 37 -2.40 -10.02 3.99
CA PHE A 37 -2.74 -8.63 3.72
C PHE A 37 -1.77 -7.70 4.44
N ILE A 38 -1.07 -6.85 3.67
CA ILE A 38 -0.22 -5.78 4.19
C ILE A 38 -1.00 -4.48 4.07
N TYR A 39 -1.37 -3.89 5.20
CA TYR A 39 -2.22 -2.71 5.23
C TYR A 39 -1.69 -1.65 6.22
N GLY A 40 -2.22 -0.45 6.14
CA GLY A 40 -1.83 0.66 7.02
C GLY A 40 -2.09 2.01 6.36
N PRO A 41 -1.83 3.12 7.07
CA PRO A 41 -2.10 4.46 6.56
C PRO A 41 -1.46 4.74 5.21
N ILE A 42 -2.05 5.65 4.43
CA ILE A 42 -1.45 6.08 3.16
C ILE A 42 -0.04 6.63 3.39
N ASN A 43 0.88 6.31 2.47
CA ASN A 43 2.28 6.78 2.52
C ASN A 43 3.07 6.33 3.77
N SER A 44 2.67 5.23 4.44
CA SER A 44 3.43 4.62 5.54
C SER A 44 4.64 3.80 5.07
N GLY A 45 4.87 3.67 3.76
CA GLY A 45 6.05 2.98 3.20
C GLY A 45 5.85 1.50 2.86
N LYS A 46 4.62 0.99 2.81
CA LYS A 46 4.30 -0.43 2.50
C LYS A 46 4.94 -0.96 1.21
N THR A 47 4.76 -0.23 0.12
CA THR A 47 5.33 -0.59 -1.19
C THR A 47 6.86 -0.60 -1.15
N GLU A 48 7.48 0.37 -0.47
CA GLU A 48 8.93 0.45 -0.36
C GLU A 48 9.50 -0.66 0.52
N LEU A 49 8.81 -1.03 1.61
CA LEU A 49 9.13 -2.18 2.45
C LEU A 49 9.21 -3.48 1.61
N ILE A 50 8.18 -3.75 0.84
CA ILE A 50 8.12 -4.97 0.01
C ILE A 50 9.15 -4.94 -1.11
N ASN A 51 9.35 -3.80 -1.77
CA ASN A 51 10.39 -3.66 -2.79
C ASN A 51 11.80 -3.83 -2.23
N HIS A 52 12.03 -3.37 -1.01
CA HIS A 52 13.30 -3.57 -0.31
C HIS A 52 13.53 -5.02 0.03
N LEU A 53 12.54 -5.68 0.66
CA LEU A 53 12.57 -7.09 1.00
C LEU A 53 12.82 -7.97 -0.24
N ALA A 54 12.07 -7.74 -1.32
CA ALA A 54 12.18 -8.52 -2.56
C ALA A 54 13.60 -8.53 -3.14
N LYS A 55 14.40 -7.47 -2.90
CA LYS A 55 15.80 -7.38 -3.34
C LYS A 55 16.77 -8.15 -2.43
N GLN A 56 16.35 -8.49 -1.23
CA GLN A 56 17.16 -9.18 -0.22
C GLN A 56 16.89 -10.68 -0.15
N LEU A 57 15.82 -11.16 -0.80
CA LEU A 57 15.47 -12.57 -0.77
C LEU A 57 16.58 -13.43 -1.38
N PRO A 58 16.79 -14.67 -0.83
CA PRO A 58 17.72 -15.64 -1.37
C PRO A 58 17.38 -16.08 -2.80
N GLU A 59 18.36 -16.70 -3.47
CA GLU A 59 18.25 -17.15 -4.87
C GLU A 59 17.17 -18.21 -5.12
N ASN A 60 16.75 -18.94 -4.09
CA ASN A 60 15.68 -19.93 -4.17
C ASN A 60 14.27 -19.30 -4.23
N TYR A 61 14.15 -17.96 -4.21
CA TYR A 61 12.87 -17.26 -4.38
C TYR A 61 12.73 -16.64 -5.75
N VAL A 62 11.50 -16.58 -6.23
CA VAL A 62 11.08 -15.77 -7.37
C VAL A 62 9.89 -14.92 -6.98
N VAL A 63 9.98 -13.62 -7.25
CA VAL A 63 8.99 -12.62 -6.87
C VAL A 63 8.30 -12.07 -8.12
N PHE A 64 6.98 -12.12 -8.13
CA PHE A 64 6.12 -11.51 -9.15
C PHE A 64 5.39 -10.33 -8.53
N ASN A 65 5.82 -9.12 -8.88
CA ASN A 65 5.26 -7.88 -8.34
C ASN A 65 4.28 -7.27 -9.35
N VAL A 66 3.00 -7.38 -9.05
CA VAL A 66 1.90 -6.82 -9.85
C VAL A 66 1.41 -5.56 -9.15
N ASN A 67 1.77 -4.38 -9.68
CA ASN A 67 1.28 -3.11 -9.17
C ASN A 67 0.09 -2.64 -10.02
N LEU A 68 -1.07 -2.51 -9.38
CA LEU A 68 -2.32 -2.09 -10.01
C LEU A 68 -2.49 -0.56 -10.01
N ARG A 69 -1.62 0.21 -9.32
CA ARG A 69 -1.67 1.67 -9.30
C ARG A 69 -1.56 2.25 -10.72
N GLY A 70 -2.49 3.10 -11.07
CA GLY A 70 -2.55 3.71 -12.40
C GLY A 70 -2.95 2.75 -13.53
N LYS A 71 -3.33 1.51 -13.20
CA LYS A 71 -3.97 0.61 -14.15
C LYS A 71 -5.48 0.88 -14.18
N PHE A 72 -5.99 1.13 -15.36
CA PHE A 72 -7.44 1.17 -15.55
C PHE A 72 -7.90 -0.26 -15.83
N VAL A 73 -8.60 -0.84 -14.86
CA VAL A 73 -9.10 -2.22 -14.94
C VAL A 73 -10.62 -2.15 -14.94
N SER A 74 -11.21 -2.24 -16.11
CA SER A 74 -12.67 -2.19 -16.30
C SER A 74 -13.27 -3.55 -16.69
N ASP A 75 -12.46 -4.43 -17.27
CA ASP A 75 -12.88 -5.72 -17.78
C ASP A 75 -11.82 -6.80 -17.63
N TYR A 76 -12.13 -8.00 -18.09
CA TYR A 76 -11.24 -9.16 -18.09
C TYR A 76 -9.92 -8.91 -18.82
N ARG A 77 -9.95 -8.25 -19.98
CA ARG A 77 -8.71 -8.02 -20.77
C ARG A 77 -7.76 -7.04 -20.06
N ASP A 78 -8.31 -6.02 -19.45
CA ASP A 78 -7.54 -5.08 -18.66
C ASP A 78 -6.89 -5.76 -17.46
N PHE A 79 -7.64 -6.65 -16.79
CA PHE A 79 -7.12 -7.47 -15.69
C PHE A 79 -5.96 -8.37 -16.14
N VAL A 80 -6.13 -9.10 -17.23
CA VAL A 80 -5.07 -9.95 -17.79
C VAL A 80 -3.83 -9.12 -18.14
N ARG A 81 -4.01 -7.95 -18.78
CA ARG A 81 -2.88 -7.03 -19.06
C ARG A 81 -2.23 -6.48 -17.81
N ALA A 82 -2.98 -6.34 -16.72
CA ALA A 82 -2.42 -5.85 -15.47
C ALA A 82 -1.57 -6.92 -14.77
N LEU A 83 -1.94 -8.20 -14.88
CA LEU A 83 -1.20 -9.31 -14.29
C LEU A 83 0.08 -9.65 -15.05
N PHE A 84 0.01 -9.70 -16.37
CA PHE A 84 1.08 -10.27 -17.19
C PHE A 84 2.00 -9.23 -17.82
N LYS A 85 3.25 -9.65 -18.03
CA LYS A 85 4.28 -8.90 -18.75
C LYS A 85 4.83 -9.73 -19.90
N ILE A 86 4.79 -9.19 -21.12
CA ILE A 86 5.37 -9.85 -22.29
C ILE A 86 6.89 -9.84 -22.16
N GLU A 87 7.49 -11.03 -22.25
CA GLU A 87 8.92 -11.25 -22.33
C GLU A 87 9.32 -11.61 -23.78
N ARG A 88 10.59 -11.35 -24.14
CA ARG A 88 11.10 -11.58 -25.50
C ARG A 88 11.51 -13.03 -25.76
N GLU A 89 11.31 -13.91 -24.80
CA GLU A 89 11.62 -15.34 -24.95
C GLU A 89 10.71 -15.97 -26.01
N LYS A 90 11.27 -16.96 -26.75
CA LYS A 90 10.56 -17.58 -27.87
C LYS A 90 9.42 -18.51 -27.43
N THR A 91 9.60 -19.20 -26.32
CA THR A 91 8.62 -20.14 -25.79
C THR A 91 8.39 -19.97 -24.31
N TYR A 92 7.22 -20.40 -23.85
CA TYR A 92 6.90 -20.47 -22.42
C TYR A 92 7.91 -21.34 -21.64
N LYS A 93 8.37 -22.44 -22.24
CA LYS A 93 9.39 -23.31 -21.65
C LYS A 93 10.70 -22.58 -21.38
N ASP A 94 11.08 -21.66 -22.26
CA ASP A 94 12.30 -20.86 -22.09
C ASP A 94 12.16 -19.89 -20.91
N ILE A 95 10.96 -19.31 -20.68
CA ILE A 95 10.69 -18.49 -19.52
C ILE A 95 10.84 -19.30 -18.24
N ILE A 96 10.19 -20.46 -18.14
CA ILE A 96 10.28 -21.34 -16.96
C ILE A 96 11.72 -21.80 -16.74
N ARG A 97 12.44 -22.21 -17.77
CA ARG A 97 13.84 -22.60 -17.67
C ARG A 97 14.71 -21.45 -17.13
N LYS A 98 14.56 -20.25 -17.67
CA LYS A 98 15.26 -19.06 -17.20
C LYS A 98 15.02 -18.77 -15.73
N ILE A 99 13.77 -18.89 -15.28
CA ILE A 99 13.41 -18.73 -13.87
C ILE A 99 14.08 -19.80 -12.99
N SER A 100 14.11 -21.05 -13.46
CA SER A 100 14.63 -22.20 -12.70
C SER A 100 16.16 -22.22 -12.63
N GLU A 101 16.87 -21.80 -13.67
CA GLU A 101 18.34 -21.92 -13.81
C GLU A 101 19.15 -20.74 -13.22
N VAL A 102 18.53 -19.57 -12.99
CA VAL A 102 19.26 -18.40 -12.47
C VAL A 102 19.59 -18.57 -10.98
N SER A 103 20.86 -18.58 -10.64
CA SER A 103 21.39 -18.94 -9.31
C SER A 103 22.13 -17.81 -8.59
N VAL A 104 21.91 -16.53 -8.91
CA VAL A 104 22.75 -15.45 -8.35
C VAL A 104 22.00 -14.60 -7.32
N LYS A 105 20.71 -14.39 -7.45
CA LYS A 105 19.82 -13.65 -6.52
C LYS A 105 18.37 -14.02 -6.79
N ALA A 106 17.47 -13.67 -5.87
CA ALA A 106 16.03 -13.76 -6.15
C ALA A 106 15.69 -13.02 -7.44
N LEU A 107 14.90 -13.66 -8.29
CA LEU A 107 14.39 -13.03 -9.50
C LEU A 107 13.18 -12.18 -9.15
N ASN A 108 13.22 -10.90 -9.53
CA ASN A 108 12.12 -9.97 -9.35
C ASN A 108 11.53 -9.56 -10.70
N PHE A 109 10.30 -9.93 -10.94
CA PHE A 109 9.56 -9.56 -12.14
C PHE A 109 8.52 -8.48 -11.84
N VAL A 110 8.40 -7.52 -12.74
CA VAL A 110 7.28 -6.57 -12.76
C VAL A 110 6.16 -7.19 -13.59
N GLY A 111 5.15 -7.75 -12.92
CA GLY A 111 4.15 -8.62 -13.53
C GLY A 111 4.63 -10.08 -13.67
N ILE A 112 3.75 -10.94 -14.16
CA ILE A 112 4.04 -12.35 -14.40
C ILE A 112 4.53 -12.49 -15.85
N PRO A 113 5.77 -12.97 -16.09
CA PRO A 113 6.34 -13.04 -17.44
C PRO A 113 5.65 -14.12 -18.29
N VAL A 114 5.20 -13.75 -19.47
CA VAL A 114 4.61 -14.64 -20.48
C VAL A 114 5.08 -14.28 -21.87
N THR A 115 4.91 -15.19 -22.83
CA THR A 115 5.10 -14.90 -24.25
C THR A 115 3.86 -14.22 -24.83
N GLU A 116 4.03 -13.56 -25.99
CA GLU A 116 2.90 -12.94 -26.69
C GLU A 116 1.84 -13.96 -27.12
N ASP A 117 2.24 -15.18 -27.50
CA ASP A 117 1.32 -16.25 -27.87
C ASP A 117 0.43 -16.68 -26.72
N ILE A 118 1.00 -16.83 -25.52
CA ILE A 118 0.22 -17.14 -24.31
C ILE A 118 -0.76 -16.01 -23.99
N LEU A 119 -0.31 -14.77 -24.04
CA LEU A 119 -1.20 -13.64 -23.77
C LEU A 119 -2.36 -13.58 -24.78
N ASN A 120 -2.09 -13.82 -26.06
CA ASN A 120 -3.11 -13.88 -27.10
C ASN A 120 -4.08 -15.05 -26.92
N LEU A 121 -3.59 -16.20 -26.43
CA LEU A 121 -4.44 -17.34 -26.09
C LEU A 121 -5.41 -16.95 -24.96
N LEU A 122 -4.90 -16.43 -23.84
CA LEU A 122 -5.72 -15.98 -22.70
C LEU A 122 -6.76 -14.91 -23.10
N PHE A 123 -6.47 -14.08 -24.10
CA PHE A 123 -7.44 -13.12 -24.62
C PHE A 123 -8.57 -13.75 -25.45
N LYS A 124 -8.34 -14.92 -26.05
CA LYS A 124 -9.35 -15.65 -26.84
C LYS A 124 -10.34 -16.40 -25.94
N GLU A 125 -9.85 -16.95 -24.84
CA GLU A 125 -10.60 -17.83 -23.95
C GLU A 125 -11.69 -17.11 -23.14
N ARG A 126 -11.52 -15.84 -22.82
CA ARG A 126 -12.51 -14.93 -22.22
C ARG A 126 -13.04 -15.29 -20.83
N THR A 127 -12.47 -16.27 -20.14
CA THR A 127 -12.88 -16.64 -18.78
C THR A 127 -11.75 -16.41 -17.79
N TYR A 128 -12.09 -16.07 -16.53
CA TYR A 128 -11.08 -15.94 -15.46
C TYR A 128 -10.54 -17.30 -15.05
N GLU A 129 -11.35 -18.34 -15.16
CA GLU A 129 -10.99 -19.72 -14.87
C GLU A 129 -9.76 -20.13 -15.69
N ASP A 130 -9.74 -19.86 -16.99
CA ASP A 130 -8.61 -20.18 -17.87
C ASP A 130 -7.30 -19.48 -17.43
N VAL A 131 -7.41 -18.22 -16.97
CA VAL A 131 -6.24 -17.49 -16.44
C VAL A 131 -5.76 -18.12 -15.13
N PHE A 132 -6.67 -18.49 -14.24
CA PHE A 132 -6.31 -19.07 -12.96
C PHE A 132 -5.74 -20.48 -13.10
N GLU A 133 -6.31 -21.31 -13.97
CA GLU A 133 -5.74 -22.63 -14.30
C GLU A 133 -4.34 -22.50 -14.92
N PHE A 134 -4.15 -21.57 -15.86
CA PHE A 134 -2.83 -21.26 -16.40
C PHE A 134 -1.84 -20.86 -15.31
N LEU A 135 -2.26 -20.00 -14.36
CA LEU A 135 -1.40 -19.54 -13.27
C LEU A 135 -1.08 -20.68 -12.28
N GLU A 136 -2.03 -21.58 -11.99
CA GLU A 136 -1.76 -22.77 -11.17
C GLU A 136 -0.66 -23.63 -11.79
N ASP A 137 -0.81 -23.99 -13.07
CA ASP A 137 0.22 -24.73 -13.80
C ASP A 137 1.57 -24.00 -13.84
N TYR A 138 1.52 -22.66 -13.97
CA TYR A 138 2.70 -21.83 -13.98
C TYR A 138 3.46 -21.90 -12.65
N PHE A 139 2.75 -21.70 -11.54
CA PHE A 139 3.36 -21.76 -10.21
C PHE A 139 3.78 -23.17 -9.83
N MET A 140 3.07 -24.20 -10.26
CA MET A 140 3.45 -25.60 -10.06
C MET A 140 4.80 -25.91 -10.71
N LYS A 141 5.02 -25.52 -11.97
CA LYS A 141 6.28 -25.74 -12.68
C LYS A 141 7.45 -24.94 -12.08
N ILE A 142 7.18 -23.74 -11.56
CA ILE A 142 8.21 -22.97 -10.85
C ILE A 142 8.53 -23.62 -9.51
N GLY A 143 7.52 -24.10 -8.80
CA GLY A 143 7.62 -24.74 -7.48
C GLY A 143 8.55 -25.96 -7.44
N GLU A 144 8.82 -26.60 -8.57
CA GLU A 144 9.80 -27.69 -8.67
C GLU A 144 11.22 -27.24 -8.29
N ASN A 145 11.55 -25.95 -8.44
CA ASN A 145 12.91 -25.42 -8.28
C ASN A 145 13.01 -24.16 -7.41
N LYS A 146 11.93 -23.39 -7.27
CA LYS A 146 11.91 -22.08 -6.62
C LYS A 146 10.67 -21.88 -5.77
N ASN A 147 10.82 -21.09 -4.70
CA ASN A 147 9.69 -20.62 -3.90
C ASN A 147 9.06 -19.39 -4.56
N SER A 148 7.81 -19.48 -4.92
CA SER A 148 7.08 -18.39 -5.58
C SER A 148 6.49 -17.41 -4.57
N VAL A 149 6.62 -16.13 -4.88
CA VAL A 149 6.01 -15.02 -4.11
C VAL A 149 5.24 -14.13 -5.09
N LEU A 150 3.93 -14.05 -4.93
CA LEU A 150 3.05 -13.16 -5.68
C LEU A 150 2.68 -11.96 -4.82
N ILE A 151 3.00 -10.78 -5.30
CA ILE A 151 2.68 -9.50 -4.65
C ILE A 151 1.69 -8.75 -5.53
N LEU A 152 0.53 -8.40 -4.97
CA LEU A 152 -0.44 -7.51 -5.62
C LEU A 152 -0.52 -6.21 -4.82
N ASP A 153 0.01 -5.15 -5.38
CA ASP A 153 -0.03 -3.82 -4.77
C ASP A 153 -1.21 -3.00 -5.31
N GLU A 154 -1.89 -2.27 -4.43
CA GLU A 154 -3.11 -1.48 -4.69
C GLU A 154 -4.30 -2.37 -5.12
N LEU A 155 -4.49 -3.50 -4.46
CA LEU A 155 -5.53 -4.49 -4.81
C LEU A 155 -6.95 -3.92 -4.83
N GLN A 156 -7.23 -2.86 -4.06
CA GLN A 156 -8.53 -2.19 -4.07
C GLN A 156 -8.94 -1.59 -5.44
N VAL A 157 -8.00 -1.43 -6.37
CA VAL A 157 -8.31 -0.93 -7.74
C VAL A 157 -9.33 -1.82 -8.45
N ILE A 158 -9.36 -3.12 -8.14
CA ILE A 158 -10.29 -4.08 -8.75
C ILE A 158 -11.52 -4.39 -7.90
N LYS A 159 -11.73 -3.68 -6.79
CA LYS A 159 -12.83 -3.98 -5.83
C LYS A 159 -14.24 -3.93 -6.43
N ASP A 160 -14.43 -3.10 -7.45
CA ASP A 160 -15.72 -2.85 -8.07
C ASP A 160 -15.83 -3.43 -9.50
N VAL A 161 -14.78 -4.12 -9.99
CA VAL A 161 -14.79 -4.75 -11.31
C VAL A 161 -15.72 -5.96 -11.29
N LYS A 162 -16.72 -5.95 -12.18
CA LYS A 162 -17.71 -7.02 -12.32
C LYS A 162 -17.54 -7.72 -13.66
N VAL A 163 -17.46 -9.05 -13.60
CA VAL A 163 -17.66 -9.93 -14.75
C VAL A 163 -18.41 -11.15 -14.19
N ASP A 164 -19.71 -11.24 -14.46
CA ASP A 164 -20.70 -12.15 -13.88
C ASP A 164 -20.85 -11.98 -12.35
N GLU A 165 -19.74 -12.01 -11.62
CA GLU A 165 -19.60 -11.67 -10.19
C GLU A 165 -18.50 -10.63 -9.99
N LEU A 166 -18.30 -10.16 -8.75
CA LEU A 166 -17.17 -9.30 -8.44
C LEU A 166 -15.87 -10.08 -8.61
N LEU A 167 -15.00 -9.62 -9.50
CA LEU A 167 -13.69 -10.20 -9.78
C LEU A 167 -12.88 -10.49 -8.53
N ILE A 168 -12.99 -9.60 -7.53
CA ILE A 168 -12.24 -9.73 -6.27
C ILE A 168 -12.52 -11.04 -5.53
N TYR A 169 -13.76 -11.56 -5.58
CA TYR A 169 -14.09 -12.83 -4.93
C TYR A 169 -13.50 -14.03 -5.66
N LYS A 170 -13.53 -14.03 -7.01
CA LYS A 170 -12.87 -15.06 -7.81
C LYS A 170 -11.37 -15.08 -7.56
N LEU A 171 -10.77 -13.89 -7.46
CA LEU A 171 -9.35 -13.75 -7.15
C LEU A 171 -8.99 -14.26 -5.73
N PHE A 172 -9.83 -14.01 -4.74
CA PHE A 172 -9.62 -14.55 -3.39
C PHE A 172 -9.72 -16.07 -3.34
N ASN A 173 -10.69 -16.67 -4.04
CA ASN A 173 -10.76 -18.12 -4.18
C ASN A 173 -9.50 -18.69 -4.81
N PHE A 174 -8.99 -18.06 -5.86
CA PHE A 174 -7.73 -18.42 -6.47
C PHE A 174 -6.53 -18.30 -5.51
N PHE A 175 -6.45 -17.24 -4.72
CA PHE A 175 -5.39 -17.08 -3.72
C PHE A 175 -5.47 -18.13 -2.61
N ILE A 176 -6.67 -18.48 -2.14
CA ILE A 176 -6.86 -19.57 -1.17
C ILE A 176 -6.34 -20.88 -1.76
N ARG A 177 -6.66 -21.13 -3.03
CA ARG A 177 -6.21 -22.33 -3.73
C ARG A 177 -4.68 -22.36 -3.84
N LEU A 178 -4.04 -21.27 -4.26
CA LEU A 178 -2.57 -21.17 -4.32
C LEU A 178 -1.87 -21.34 -2.98
N THR A 179 -2.47 -20.83 -1.90
CA THR A 179 -1.83 -20.80 -0.57
C THR A 179 -2.20 -22.04 0.25
N LYS A 180 -3.50 -22.23 0.52
CA LYS A 180 -3.97 -23.20 1.51
C LYS A 180 -4.18 -24.61 0.93
N GLU A 181 -4.58 -24.72 -0.34
CA GLU A 181 -4.92 -26.02 -0.94
C GLU A 181 -3.73 -26.66 -1.65
N LEU A 182 -3.00 -25.85 -2.44
CA LEU A 182 -1.91 -26.34 -3.29
C LEU A 182 -0.50 -26.00 -2.76
N HIS A 183 -0.40 -25.09 -1.80
CA HIS A 183 0.88 -24.63 -1.21
C HIS A 183 1.94 -24.19 -2.23
N LEU A 184 1.51 -23.61 -3.35
CA LEU A 184 2.36 -23.27 -4.49
C LEU A 184 3.04 -21.91 -4.40
N CYS A 185 2.42 -20.95 -3.70
CA CYS A 185 2.85 -19.56 -3.78
C CYS A 185 2.47 -18.79 -2.52
N HIS A 186 3.41 -18.03 -1.98
CA HIS A 186 3.09 -16.99 -0.98
C HIS A 186 2.38 -15.83 -1.67
N VAL A 187 1.23 -15.42 -1.15
CA VAL A 187 0.45 -14.31 -1.71
C VAL A 187 0.42 -13.16 -0.72
N PHE A 188 0.93 -12.01 -1.16
CA PHE A 188 0.89 -10.74 -0.42
C PHE A 188 -0.01 -9.74 -1.16
N ALA A 189 -1.09 -9.33 -0.52
CA ALA A 189 -2.01 -8.30 -1.01
C ALA A 189 -1.77 -7.00 -0.25
N ILE A 190 -1.36 -5.94 -0.95
CA ILE A 190 -1.01 -4.66 -0.35
C ILE A 190 -2.10 -3.64 -0.64
N THR A 191 -2.51 -2.90 0.38
CA THR A 191 -3.50 -1.83 0.22
C THR A 191 -3.30 -0.71 1.24
N SER A 192 -3.64 0.51 0.84
CA SER A 192 -3.77 1.66 1.73
C SER A 192 -5.23 2.04 1.99
N ASP A 193 -6.17 1.36 1.34
CA ASP A 193 -7.61 1.58 1.50
C ASP A 193 -8.14 0.79 2.71
N SER A 194 -8.32 1.47 3.83
CA SER A 194 -8.78 0.85 5.07
C SER A 194 -10.24 0.40 5.03
N LEU A 195 -11.09 1.02 4.20
CA LEU A 195 -12.47 0.54 3.97
C LEU A 195 -12.48 -0.77 3.20
N PHE A 196 -11.54 -0.94 2.27
CA PHE A 196 -11.35 -2.20 1.58
C PHE A 196 -10.91 -3.30 2.56
N VAL A 197 -9.97 -3.01 3.47
CA VAL A 197 -9.55 -3.95 4.52
C VAL A 197 -10.71 -4.29 5.45
N GLU A 198 -11.52 -3.31 5.85
CA GLU A 198 -12.71 -3.52 6.69
C GLU A 198 -13.72 -4.45 6.00
N ARG A 199 -13.94 -4.25 4.70
CA ARG A 199 -14.81 -5.13 3.90
C ARG A 199 -14.26 -6.55 3.85
N ILE A 200 -12.99 -6.74 3.53
CA ILE A 200 -12.32 -8.05 3.45
C ILE A 200 -12.37 -8.75 4.81
N TYR A 201 -12.10 -8.04 5.90
CA TYR A 201 -12.10 -8.59 7.25
C TYR A 201 -13.45 -9.19 7.65
N LYS A 202 -14.54 -8.65 7.11
CA LYS A 202 -15.91 -9.13 7.36
C LYS A 202 -16.32 -10.30 6.44
N GLU A 203 -15.59 -10.56 5.37
CA GLU A 203 -15.94 -11.59 4.39
C GLU A 203 -15.79 -13.01 4.97
N ALA A 204 -16.91 -13.74 5.04
CA ALA A 204 -16.95 -15.07 5.63
C ALA A 204 -15.99 -16.05 4.93
N MET A 205 -15.83 -15.93 3.61
CA MET A 205 -14.94 -16.81 2.82
C MET A 205 -13.46 -16.65 3.19
N LEU A 206 -13.05 -15.53 3.78
CA LEU A 206 -11.66 -15.26 4.15
C LEU A 206 -11.35 -15.56 5.62
N GLN A 207 -12.35 -15.90 6.43
CA GLN A 207 -12.15 -16.22 7.84
C GLN A 207 -11.26 -17.46 8.01
N GLY A 208 -10.17 -17.30 8.80
CA GLY A 208 -9.17 -18.35 9.00
C GLY A 208 -8.34 -18.70 7.76
N ARG A 209 -8.37 -17.83 6.73
CA ARG A 209 -7.59 -17.98 5.47
C ARG A 209 -6.68 -16.81 5.18
N CYS A 210 -6.71 -15.80 6.04
CA CYS A 210 -5.93 -14.58 5.90
C CYS A 210 -5.12 -14.26 7.15
N ARG A 211 -4.01 -13.58 6.93
CA ARG A 211 -3.16 -12.94 7.93
C ARG A 211 -3.14 -11.44 7.62
N TYR A 212 -3.05 -10.62 8.67
CA TYR A 212 -3.04 -9.17 8.53
C TYR A 212 -1.76 -8.61 9.15
N LEU A 213 -0.91 -7.99 8.33
CA LEU A 213 0.32 -7.33 8.74
C LEU A 213 0.12 -5.82 8.63
N PHE A 214 0.16 -5.16 9.78
CA PHE A 214 -0.04 -3.72 9.85
C PHE A 214 1.30 -2.99 9.73
N VAL A 215 1.38 -2.04 8.79
CA VAL A 215 2.55 -1.19 8.57
C VAL A 215 2.17 0.26 8.85
N ASP A 216 2.45 0.70 10.08
CA ASP A 216 2.17 2.06 10.54
C ASP A 216 3.26 3.07 10.12
N ASP A 217 3.09 4.30 10.51
CA ASP A 217 4.13 5.32 10.50
C ASP A 217 5.28 4.92 11.44
N PHE A 218 6.44 5.51 11.30
CA PHE A 218 7.57 5.26 12.22
C PHE A 218 7.21 5.72 13.64
N ASP A 219 7.69 4.98 14.63
CA ASP A 219 7.69 5.44 16.01
C ASP A 219 8.67 6.58 16.24
N TYR A 220 8.70 7.12 17.45
CA TYR A 220 9.55 8.25 17.79
C TYR A 220 11.03 7.95 17.59
N GLU A 221 11.49 6.79 18.07
CA GLU A 221 12.90 6.41 18.02
C GLU A 221 13.40 6.26 16.58
N THR A 222 12.60 5.59 15.75
CA THR A 222 12.88 5.41 14.32
C THR A 222 12.86 6.74 13.57
N ALA A 223 11.87 7.61 13.83
CA ALA A 223 11.79 8.92 13.20
C ALA A 223 12.98 9.81 13.58
N ILE A 224 13.39 9.82 14.85
CA ILE A 224 14.56 10.58 15.31
C ILE A 224 15.86 10.03 14.71
N ALA A 225 16.01 8.70 14.63
CA ALA A 225 17.15 8.06 13.98
C ALA A 225 17.25 8.43 12.50
N PHE A 226 16.10 8.46 11.79
CA PHE A 226 16.03 8.95 10.41
C PHE A 226 16.50 10.40 10.29
N LEU A 227 15.96 11.32 11.12
CA LEU A 227 16.30 12.74 11.08
C LEU A 227 17.78 12.99 11.43
N ASN A 228 18.36 12.22 12.36
CA ASN A 228 19.79 12.26 12.68
C ASN A 228 20.68 11.96 11.47
N LYS A 229 20.30 10.98 10.66
CA LYS A 229 21.00 10.61 9.42
C LYS A 229 21.09 11.79 8.45
N TYR A 230 20.12 12.69 8.47
CA TYR A 230 20.06 13.89 7.62
C TYR A 230 20.49 15.18 8.35
N LYS A 231 21.17 15.05 9.51
CA LYS A 231 21.80 16.15 10.26
C LYS A 231 20.82 17.22 10.76
N PHE A 232 19.63 16.81 11.17
CA PHE A 232 18.72 17.71 11.87
C PHE A 232 19.26 17.99 13.29
N GLY A 233 19.21 19.28 13.71
CA GLY A 233 19.51 19.66 15.08
C GLY A 233 18.44 19.16 16.06
N GLU A 234 18.74 19.14 17.35
CA GLU A 234 17.81 18.64 18.38
C GLU A 234 16.45 19.34 18.34
N LYS A 235 16.44 20.66 18.35
CA LYS A 235 15.20 21.45 18.24
C LYS A 235 14.41 21.20 16.95
N GLU A 236 15.12 20.99 15.85
CA GLU A 236 14.47 20.67 14.57
C GLU A 236 13.81 19.28 14.61
N ARG A 237 14.48 18.29 15.22
CA ARG A 237 13.93 16.93 15.34
C ARG A 237 12.64 16.91 16.15
N GLU A 238 12.65 17.57 17.32
CA GLU A 238 11.46 17.69 18.17
C GLU A 238 10.32 18.39 17.41
N MET A 239 10.63 19.51 16.77
CA MET A 239 9.64 20.26 15.97
C MET A 239 9.07 19.39 14.84
N VAL A 240 9.90 18.69 14.06
CA VAL A 240 9.43 17.80 12.99
C VAL A 240 8.52 16.71 13.57
N TRP A 241 8.93 16.09 14.69
CA TRP A 241 8.11 15.09 15.36
C TRP A 241 6.75 15.66 15.83
N GLU A 242 6.73 16.84 16.40
CA GLU A 242 5.50 17.49 16.86
C GLU A 242 4.53 17.79 15.73
N TYR A 243 5.03 18.15 14.54
CA TYR A 243 4.19 18.51 13.39
C TYR A 243 3.78 17.33 12.51
N VAL A 244 4.70 16.45 12.16
CA VAL A 244 4.45 15.42 11.16
C VAL A 244 4.50 13.99 11.72
N GLY A 245 5.00 13.83 12.96
CA GLY A 245 5.20 12.50 13.56
C GLY A 245 6.18 11.66 12.75
N GLY A 246 5.92 10.36 12.72
CA GLY A 246 6.72 9.39 11.99
C GLY A 246 6.29 9.13 10.55
N LYS A 247 5.48 9.97 9.92
CA LYS A 247 5.01 9.78 8.55
C LYS A 247 6.15 9.79 7.53
N PRO A 248 6.52 8.64 6.91
CA PRO A 248 7.71 8.54 6.07
C PRO A 248 7.77 9.58 4.93
N VAL A 249 6.65 9.84 4.26
CA VAL A 249 6.62 10.79 3.14
C VAL A 249 7.00 12.20 3.57
N TYR A 250 6.54 12.65 4.74
CA TYR A 250 6.88 13.98 5.24
C TYR A 250 8.31 14.05 5.78
N LEU A 251 8.79 12.98 6.43
CA LEU A 251 10.19 12.91 6.87
C LEU A 251 11.14 13.00 5.68
N VAL A 252 10.84 12.30 4.58
CA VAL A 252 11.63 12.36 3.33
C VAL A 252 11.55 13.77 2.71
N GLU A 253 10.38 14.39 2.67
CA GLU A 253 10.21 15.75 2.14
C GLU A 253 11.03 16.76 2.93
N LEU A 254 10.98 16.69 4.27
CA LEU A 254 11.75 17.58 5.14
C LEU A 254 13.26 17.30 5.08
N ALA A 255 13.67 16.03 4.93
CA ALA A 255 15.08 15.69 4.69
C ALA A 255 15.59 16.31 3.37
N ASN A 256 14.79 16.26 2.31
CA ASN A 256 15.12 16.92 1.05
C ASN A 256 15.18 18.46 1.20
N ALA A 257 14.26 19.05 1.96
CA ALA A 257 14.27 20.49 2.27
C ALA A 257 15.56 20.89 3.02
N LYS A 258 15.94 20.11 4.05
CA LYS A 258 17.18 20.29 4.80
C LYS A 258 18.43 20.20 3.94
N MET A 259 18.51 19.18 3.07
CA MET A 259 19.63 19.02 2.14
C MET A 259 19.75 20.16 1.13
N ASN A 260 18.64 20.85 0.84
CA ASN A 260 18.59 22.03 -0.02
C ASN A 260 18.75 23.36 0.74
N GLY A 261 19.06 23.32 2.05
CA GLY A 261 19.33 24.52 2.87
C GLY A 261 18.09 25.34 3.22
N LYS A 262 16.88 24.73 3.16
CA LYS A 262 15.66 25.42 3.55
C LYS A 262 15.51 25.47 5.07
N ASP A 263 14.80 26.47 5.55
CA ASP A 263 14.39 26.58 6.95
C ASP A 263 13.31 25.54 7.25
N ILE A 264 13.57 24.68 8.23
CA ILE A 264 12.69 23.56 8.57
C ILE A 264 11.43 24.04 9.30
N GLU A 265 11.53 25.09 10.09
CA GLU A 265 10.39 25.68 10.77
C GLU A 265 9.37 26.25 9.78
N GLU A 266 9.86 26.95 8.76
CA GLU A 266 8.99 27.44 7.68
C GLU A 266 8.34 26.29 6.89
N GLU A 267 9.11 25.25 6.57
CA GLU A 267 8.58 24.12 5.77
C GLU A 267 7.53 23.32 6.56
N VAL A 268 7.70 23.02 7.86
CA VAL A 268 6.66 22.32 8.64
C VAL A 268 5.39 23.17 8.81
N LYS A 269 5.52 24.48 9.05
CA LYS A 269 4.37 25.40 9.11
C LYS A 269 3.62 25.47 7.78
N LYS A 270 4.35 25.47 6.68
CA LYS A 270 3.78 25.45 5.32
C LYS A 270 3.01 24.15 5.06
N LEU A 271 3.56 22.99 5.43
CA LEU A 271 2.88 21.71 5.31
C LEU A 271 1.57 21.72 6.10
N LEU A 272 1.59 22.18 7.36
CA LEU A 272 0.38 22.26 8.18
C LEU A 272 -0.66 23.22 7.59
N LYS A 273 -0.23 24.39 7.08
CA LYS A 273 -1.14 25.34 6.42
C LYS A 273 -1.79 24.71 5.18
N ILE A 274 -1.02 24.06 4.33
CA ILE A 274 -1.54 23.37 3.13
C ILE A 274 -2.56 22.34 3.55
N ARG A 275 -2.24 21.49 4.53
CA ARG A 275 -3.12 20.42 4.95
C ARG A 275 -4.40 20.93 5.60
N THR A 276 -4.31 21.97 6.43
CA THR A 276 -5.48 22.64 7.02
C THR A 276 -6.41 23.19 5.93
N ASN A 277 -5.87 23.85 4.91
CA ASN A 277 -6.68 24.36 3.80
C ASN A 277 -7.32 23.25 2.97
N GLN A 278 -6.63 22.12 2.76
CA GLN A 278 -7.21 20.95 2.09
C GLN A 278 -8.39 20.36 2.87
N ILE A 279 -8.31 20.33 4.20
CA ILE A 279 -9.44 19.87 5.04
C ILE A 279 -10.58 20.89 5.01
N LEU A 280 -10.28 22.19 5.06
CA LEU A 280 -11.30 23.24 4.95
C LEU A 280 -12.05 23.18 3.60
N SER A 281 -11.38 22.85 2.51
CA SER A 281 -12.02 22.77 1.19
C SER A 281 -13.10 21.67 1.08
N ILE A 282 -13.16 20.74 2.05
CA ILE A 282 -14.23 19.74 2.12
C ILE A 282 -15.57 20.39 2.43
N PHE A 283 -15.58 21.41 3.31
CA PHE A 283 -16.79 22.15 3.63
C PHE A 283 -17.35 22.92 2.42
N ASP A 284 -16.43 23.47 1.58
CA ASP A 284 -16.82 24.06 0.31
C ASP A 284 -17.47 23.01 -0.62
N GLU A 285 -16.93 21.80 -0.65
CA GLU A 285 -17.48 20.69 -1.44
C GLU A 285 -18.87 20.27 -0.94
N ILE A 286 -19.06 20.16 0.39
CA ILE A 286 -20.36 19.83 1.00
C ILE A 286 -21.39 20.90 0.65
N SER A 287 -21.06 22.18 0.81
CA SER A 287 -21.95 23.30 0.52
C SER A 287 -22.35 23.38 -0.95
N LEU A 288 -21.40 23.18 -1.87
CA LEU A 288 -21.62 23.36 -3.31
C LEU A 288 -22.33 22.18 -3.98
N ARG A 289 -22.04 20.95 -3.56
CA ARG A 289 -22.51 19.72 -4.24
C ARG A 289 -23.79 19.13 -3.71
N LYS A 290 -24.43 19.73 -2.68
CA LYS A 290 -25.60 19.16 -1.97
C LYS A 290 -25.39 17.68 -1.62
N VAL A 291 -24.25 17.37 -1.02
CA VAL A 291 -23.90 16.00 -0.61
C VAL A 291 -24.76 15.64 0.59
N GLU A 292 -25.02 14.35 0.82
CA GLU A 292 -25.82 13.82 1.94
C GLU A 292 -25.21 14.05 3.34
N TYR A 293 -24.13 14.82 3.44
CA TYR A 293 -23.40 15.09 4.68
C TYR A 293 -23.65 16.53 5.15
N SER A 294 -23.82 16.73 6.45
CA SER A 294 -23.87 18.08 7.01
C SER A 294 -22.50 18.50 7.55
N GLU A 295 -22.19 19.79 7.46
CA GLU A 295 -20.96 20.35 8.03
C GLU A 295 -20.87 20.09 9.53
N GLU A 296 -22.01 20.23 10.25
CA GLU A 296 -22.08 19.98 11.69
C GLU A 296 -21.71 18.54 12.04
N ALA A 297 -22.18 17.56 11.26
CA ALA A 297 -21.88 16.16 11.51
C ALA A 297 -20.39 15.83 11.28
N ILE A 298 -19.74 16.46 10.30
CA ILE A 298 -18.28 16.35 10.09
C ILE A 298 -17.52 17.00 11.24
N ILE A 299 -17.96 18.18 11.70
CA ILE A 299 -17.36 18.87 12.86
C ILE A 299 -17.49 18.03 14.14
N GLU A 300 -18.63 17.34 14.35
CA GLU A 300 -18.78 16.43 15.49
C GLU A 300 -17.79 15.25 15.43
N GLU A 301 -17.55 14.68 14.26
CA GLU A 301 -16.49 13.66 14.12
C GLU A 301 -15.09 14.24 14.40
N PHE A 302 -14.81 15.46 13.97
CA PHE A 302 -13.53 16.12 14.26
C PHE A 302 -13.34 16.43 15.75
N LYS A 303 -14.37 16.83 16.47
CA LYS A 303 -14.32 17.12 17.92
C LYS A 303 -13.83 15.92 18.74
N ARG A 304 -14.05 14.70 18.26
CA ARG A 304 -13.54 13.49 18.92
C ARG A 304 -12.01 13.45 18.97
N PHE A 305 -11.33 14.15 18.06
CA PHE A 305 -9.88 14.24 17.98
C PHE A 305 -9.30 15.50 18.64
N GLU A 306 -10.12 16.26 19.35
CA GLU A 306 -9.66 17.47 20.01
C GLU A 306 -8.60 17.17 21.08
N ASN A 307 -8.84 16.13 21.88
CA ASN A 307 -7.93 15.70 22.96
C ASN A 307 -7.34 14.31 22.72
N GLU A 308 -7.93 13.52 21.83
CA GLU A 308 -7.51 12.16 21.53
C GLU A 308 -6.78 12.12 20.19
N GLU A 309 -5.90 11.15 20.01
CA GLU A 309 -5.23 10.87 18.74
C GLU A 309 -5.81 9.63 18.06
N ILE A 310 -6.27 8.66 18.87
CA ILE A 310 -6.85 7.39 18.42
C ILE A 310 -8.13 7.17 19.24
N ILE A 311 -9.21 6.83 18.56
CA ILE A 311 -10.51 6.57 19.19
C ILE A 311 -11.02 5.19 18.79
N GLN A 312 -11.73 4.52 19.72
CA GLN A 312 -12.45 3.30 19.42
C GLN A 312 -13.74 3.62 18.66
N TYR A 313 -14.17 2.72 17.78
CA TYR A 313 -15.47 2.83 17.12
C TYR A 313 -16.28 1.53 17.25
N ASP A 314 -17.56 1.67 17.53
CA ASP A 314 -18.48 0.52 17.56
C ASP A 314 -19.11 0.27 16.20
N ARG A 315 -19.49 1.35 15.51
CA ARG A 315 -20.12 1.31 14.19
C ARG A 315 -19.53 2.36 13.26
N MET A 316 -19.49 1.98 11.99
CA MET A 316 -19.21 2.93 10.92
C MET A 316 -20.47 3.76 10.65
N ASN A 317 -20.30 5.07 10.57
CA ASN A 317 -21.29 6.00 10.05
C ASN A 317 -20.81 6.58 8.71
N LYS A 318 -21.69 7.26 8.02
CA LYS A 318 -21.41 7.82 6.70
C LYS A 318 -20.33 8.92 6.74
N GLU A 319 -20.25 9.68 7.82
CA GLU A 319 -19.26 10.74 8.02
C GLU A 319 -17.84 10.16 8.13
N LYS A 320 -17.65 9.09 8.92
CA LYS A 320 -16.36 8.39 9.00
C LYS A 320 -15.96 7.81 7.65
N ILE A 321 -16.90 7.17 6.95
CA ILE A 321 -16.64 6.63 5.60
C ILE A 321 -16.16 7.74 4.68
N PHE A 322 -16.88 8.86 4.62
CA PHE A 322 -16.50 10.02 3.83
C PHE A 322 -15.11 10.56 4.16
N LEU A 323 -14.78 10.72 5.45
CA LEU A 323 -13.47 11.20 5.89
C LEU A 323 -12.33 10.23 5.58
N VAL A 324 -12.62 8.93 5.59
CA VAL A 324 -11.66 7.90 5.18
C VAL A 324 -11.43 7.92 3.66
N GLU A 325 -12.50 8.03 2.86
CA GLU A 325 -12.41 8.16 1.40
C GLU A 325 -11.61 9.41 0.97
N ARG A 326 -11.63 10.47 1.80
CA ARG A 326 -10.85 11.70 1.60
C ARG A 326 -9.43 11.61 2.16
N ASN A 327 -9.00 10.43 2.64
CA ASN A 327 -7.70 10.22 3.27
C ASN A 327 -7.40 11.23 4.40
N ILE A 328 -8.41 11.55 5.21
CA ILE A 328 -8.27 12.35 6.43
C ILE A 328 -8.16 11.43 7.63
N LEU A 329 -9.02 10.42 7.69
CA LEU A 329 -9.01 9.39 8.72
C LEU A 329 -8.51 8.05 8.17
N PHE A 330 -7.94 7.27 9.03
CA PHE A 330 -7.57 5.87 8.82
C PHE A 330 -8.35 5.00 9.81
N ILE A 331 -8.85 3.86 9.36
CA ILE A 331 -9.53 2.86 10.18
C ILE A 331 -8.68 1.62 10.26
N ASP A 332 -8.47 1.13 11.47
CA ASP A 332 -7.96 -0.22 11.70
C ASP A 332 -9.13 -1.14 12.08
N PRO A 333 -9.62 -1.99 11.18
CA PRO A 333 -10.75 -2.87 11.47
C PRO A 333 -10.40 -4.01 12.44
N ILE A 334 -9.11 -4.36 12.56
CA ILE A 334 -8.63 -5.42 13.43
C ILE A 334 -8.63 -4.93 14.89
N GLN A 335 -8.13 -3.72 15.12
CA GLN A 335 -8.12 -3.08 16.44
C GLN A 335 -9.42 -2.33 16.75
N ARG A 336 -10.30 -2.16 15.77
CA ARG A 336 -11.52 -1.34 15.85
C ARG A 336 -11.24 0.10 16.27
N THR A 337 -10.16 0.68 15.72
CA THR A 337 -9.75 2.05 15.98
C THR A 337 -9.86 2.93 14.74
N VAL A 338 -10.06 4.22 14.97
CA VAL A 338 -9.96 5.25 13.95
C VAL A 338 -9.00 6.34 14.43
N LYS A 339 -8.15 6.81 13.54
CA LYS A 339 -7.18 7.89 13.79
C LYS A 339 -7.04 8.78 12.55
N PRO A 340 -6.56 10.01 12.66
CA PRO A 340 -6.11 10.78 11.50
C PRO A 340 -5.02 10.03 10.72
N GLN A 341 -4.92 10.28 9.41
CA GLN A 341 -3.94 9.59 8.54
C GLN A 341 -2.47 9.86 8.96
N SER A 342 -2.24 10.97 9.66
CA SER A 342 -0.94 11.35 10.21
C SER A 342 -1.10 12.33 11.38
N LYS A 343 0.00 12.61 12.08
CA LYS A 343 0.03 13.68 13.10
C LYS A 343 -0.25 15.06 12.48
N LEU A 344 0.20 15.28 11.23
CA LEU A 344 -0.10 16.51 10.50
C LEU A 344 -1.62 16.66 10.25
N ASP A 345 -2.32 15.57 9.91
CA ASP A 345 -3.77 15.55 9.75
C ASP A 345 -4.47 15.87 11.09
N LEU A 346 -4.00 15.30 12.18
CA LEU A 346 -4.52 15.58 13.51
C LEU A 346 -4.40 17.07 13.85
N LEU A 347 -3.24 17.67 13.63
CA LEU A 347 -3.04 19.11 13.87
C LEU A 347 -3.90 19.97 12.96
N ALA A 348 -4.06 19.56 11.69
CA ALA A 348 -4.92 20.26 10.74
C ALA A 348 -6.39 20.21 11.17
N ILE A 349 -6.90 19.04 11.61
CA ILE A 349 -8.25 18.91 12.19
C ILE A 349 -8.43 19.85 13.39
N ARG A 350 -7.47 19.85 14.32
CA ARG A 350 -7.51 20.75 15.50
C ARG A 350 -7.48 22.23 15.10
N ASN A 351 -6.78 22.60 14.04
CA ASN A 351 -6.80 23.97 13.50
C ASN A 351 -8.16 24.33 12.88
N VAL A 352 -8.79 23.42 12.14
CA VAL A 352 -10.15 23.61 11.61
C VAL A 352 -11.14 23.87 12.75
N LEU A 353 -11.11 23.06 13.80
CA LEU A 353 -11.96 23.26 14.99
C LEU A 353 -11.76 24.63 15.66
N LYS A 354 -10.51 25.13 15.72
CA LYS A 354 -10.22 26.49 16.23
C LYS A 354 -10.79 27.59 15.34
N CYS A 355 -10.81 27.39 14.02
CA CYS A 355 -11.40 28.35 13.09
C CYS A 355 -12.92 28.43 13.23
N GLU A 356 -13.58 27.26 13.36
CA GLU A 356 -15.05 27.21 13.55
C GLU A 356 -15.54 27.84 14.86
N ARG A 357 -14.76 27.75 15.93
CA ARG A 357 -15.09 28.44 17.20
C ARG A 357 -15.01 29.96 17.14
N LYS A 358 -14.40 30.52 16.11
CA LYS A 358 -14.24 31.99 15.94
C LYS A 358 -15.32 32.58 15.02
N LYS A 359 -16.12 31.76 14.36
CA LYS A 359 -17.31 32.16 13.61
C LYS A 359 -18.51 32.24 14.56
#